data_19a3624e867ed0e8c74df813e91c1f61
#
_entry.id   19a3624e867ed0e8c74df813e91c1f61
#
_cell.length_a   1.000
_cell.length_b   1.000
_cell.length_c   1.000
_cell.angle_alpha   90.00
_cell.angle_beta   90.00
_cell.angle_gamma   90.00
#
_symmetry.space_group_name_H-M   'P 1'
#
loop_
_entity.id
_entity.type
_entity.pdbx_description
1 polymer ?
#
loop_
_entity_poly.entity_id
_entity_poly.type
_entity_poly.pdbx_seq_one_letter_code
_entity_poly.pdbx_strand_id
1 'polypeptide(L)'
;MYALIAGGGKAGTNVARTLLRLGHEVTVVEQRRDRFERLEEEFEHQIQNGDATELFVLERAGIARPPDIVLALTGDDEDNIIICQMAREKYGVEKVIARVNDPRNQAHFDLLGIAPTVSATSSIMSLVEHEIPHELVHLLELRKENLEIVEVQIDRDSPSAGKRVEQLQLPDGARLISVSRDGDAEIAVGSTELRPGDEVLAILRPGKEDELRKVLLRR
;
A
#
# COMPACT_ATOMS: atom_id res chain seq x y z
N MET A 1 -13.20 20.19 -3.54
CA MET A 1 -12.10 19.75 -2.64
C MET A 1 -10.85 20.52 -3.02
N TYR A 2 -10.10 20.99 -2.03
CA TYR A 2 -8.79 21.60 -2.24
C TYR A 2 -7.69 20.62 -1.81
N ALA A 3 -6.73 20.35 -2.71
CA ALA A 3 -5.61 19.44 -2.48
C ALA A 3 -4.27 20.19 -2.60
N LEU A 4 -3.39 20.02 -1.62
CA LEU A 4 -2.01 20.49 -1.68
C LEU A 4 -1.09 19.28 -1.91
N ILE A 5 -0.27 19.35 -2.96
CA ILE A 5 0.63 18.28 -3.40
C ILE A 5 2.07 18.75 -3.26
N ALA A 6 2.82 18.13 -2.36
CA ALA A 6 4.25 18.37 -2.23
C ALA A 6 5.02 17.36 -3.12
N GLY A 7 5.71 17.89 -4.11
CA GLY A 7 6.49 17.14 -5.10
C GLY A 7 5.87 17.14 -6.51
N GLY A 8 6.43 17.94 -7.41
CA GLY A 8 6.10 18.00 -8.85
C GLY A 8 6.73 16.89 -9.69
N GLY A 9 6.98 15.72 -9.10
CA GLY A 9 7.45 14.53 -9.80
C GLY A 9 6.36 13.88 -10.66
N LYS A 10 6.67 12.75 -11.32
CA LYS A 10 5.71 12.02 -12.16
C LYS A 10 4.42 11.67 -11.43
N ALA A 11 4.52 11.22 -10.18
CA ALA A 11 3.33 10.88 -9.38
C ALA A 11 2.50 12.13 -9.06
N GLY A 12 3.13 13.17 -8.48
CA GLY A 12 2.43 14.39 -8.08
C GLY A 12 1.75 15.10 -9.25
N THR A 13 2.43 15.26 -10.38
CA THR A 13 1.85 15.89 -11.58
C THR A 13 0.69 15.11 -12.17
N ASN A 14 0.76 13.78 -12.21
CA ASN A 14 -0.35 12.95 -12.69
C ASN A 14 -1.57 13.01 -11.76
N VAL A 15 -1.34 13.02 -10.45
CA VAL A 15 -2.42 13.22 -9.47
C VAL A 15 -3.02 14.61 -9.62
N ALA A 16 -2.20 15.66 -9.74
CA ALA A 16 -2.66 17.04 -9.96
C ALA A 16 -3.57 17.14 -11.20
N ARG A 17 -3.10 16.65 -12.35
CA ARG A 17 -3.91 16.63 -13.59
C ARG A 17 -5.24 15.90 -13.42
N THR A 18 -5.23 14.79 -12.70
CA THR A 18 -6.44 14.01 -12.46
C THR A 18 -7.44 14.77 -11.60
N LEU A 19 -6.97 15.37 -10.50
CA LEU A 19 -7.82 16.16 -9.61
C LEU A 19 -8.39 17.41 -10.31
N LEU A 20 -7.57 18.12 -11.10
CA LEU A 20 -8.02 19.27 -11.89
C LEU A 20 -9.10 18.88 -12.91
N ARG A 21 -8.93 17.76 -13.62
CA ARG A 21 -9.98 17.25 -14.55
C ARG A 21 -11.29 16.90 -13.85
N LEU A 22 -11.23 16.52 -12.58
CA LEU A 22 -12.40 16.25 -11.75
C LEU A 22 -13.01 17.53 -11.13
N GLY A 23 -12.48 18.71 -11.47
CA GLY A 23 -12.97 20.00 -10.99
C GLY A 23 -12.53 20.34 -9.58
N HIS A 24 -11.45 19.74 -9.08
CA HIS A 24 -10.89 20.05 -7.76
C HIS A 24 -9.86 21.18 -7.86
N GLU A 25 -9.72 21.94 -6.79
CA GLU A 25 -8.66 22.93 -6.62
C GLU A 25 -7.37 22.23 -6.21
N VAL A 26 -6.24 22.57 -6.82
CA VAL A 26 -4.95 21.94 -6.57
C VAL A 26 -3.85 22.99 -6.46
N THR A 27 -2.95 22.83 -5.52
CA THR A 27 -1.66 23.52 -5.49
C THR A 27 -0.54 22.49 -5.45
N VAL A 28 0.42 22.62 -6.36
CA VAL A 28 1.63 21.77 -6.41
C VAL A 28 2.81 22.56 -5.89
N VAL A 29 3.66 21.97 -5.05
CA VAL A 29 4.94 22.55 -4.61
C VAL A 29 6.07 21.73 -5.24
N GLU A 30 6.97 22.40 -5.97
CA GLU A 30 8.15 21.76 -6.58
C GLU A 30 9.42 22.53 -6.21
N GLN A 31 10.37 21.84 -5.60
CA GLN A 31 11.62 22.42 -5.14
C GLN A 31 12.59 22.70 -6.29
N ARG A 32 12.66 21.83 -7.28
CA ARG A 32 13.62 21.94 -8.38
C ARG A 32 13.16 22.95 -9.38
N ARG A 33 13.97 24.02 -9.55
CA ARG A 33 13.64 25.15 -10.39
C ARG A 33 13.45 24.78 -11.86
N ASP A 34 14.31 23.90 -12.39
CA ASP A 34 14.21 23.43 -13.78
C ASP A 34 12.91 22.66 -14.06
N ARG A 35 12.39 21.98 -13.05
CA ARG A 35 11.11 21.27 -13.14
C ARG A 35 9.93 22.22 -12.93
N PHE A 36 10.04 23.13 -11.97
CA PHE A 36 9.03 24.16 -11.75
C PHE A 36 8.77 24.95 -13.04
N GLU A 37 9.82 25.50 -13.68
CA GLU A 37 9.70 26.29 -14.91
C GLU A 37 8.98 25.54 -16.05
N ARG A 38 9.21 24.24 -16.20
CA ARG A 38 8.49 23.40 -17.17
C ARG A 38 7.03 23.16 -16.81
N LEU A 39 6.73 23.03 -15.52
CA LEU A 39 5.38 22.76 -15.05
C LEU A 39 4.54 24.03 -14.92
N GLU A 40 5.16 25.19 -14.76
CA GLU A 40 4.51 26.49 -14.70
C GLU A 40 3.75 26.80 -15.98
N GLU A 41 4.26 26.37 -17.15
CA GLU A 41 3.56 26.50 -18.44
C GLU A 41 2.22 25.76 -18.47
N GLU A 42 2.10 24.66 -17.70
CA GLU A 42 0.90 23.82 -17.65
C GLU A 42 -0.02 24.17 -16.47
N PHE A 43 0.56 24.39 -15.30
CA PHE A 43 -0.19 24.56 -14.04
C PHE A 43 -0.40 26.02 -13.66
N GLU A 44 0.30 26.95 -14.33
CA GLU A 44 0.19 28.40 -14.10
C GLU A 44 0.28 28.75 -12.59
N HIS A 45 -0.74 29.40 -12.06
CA HIS A 45 -0.82 29.81 -10.65
C HIS A 45 -1.05 28.66 -9.65
N GLN A 46 -1.24 27.44 -10.14
CA GLN A 46 -1.47 26.22 -9.33
C GLN A 46 -0.17 25.53 -8.92
N ILE A 47 0.99 26.10 -9.27
CA ILE A 47 2.29 25.58 -8.85
C ILE A 47 3.09 26.66 -8.13
N GLN A 48 3.81 26.22 -7.07
CA GLN A 48 4.71 27.07 -6.29
C GLN A 48 6.11 26.47 -6.30
N ASN A 49 7.13 27.33 -6.53
CA ASN A 49 8.52 26.91 -6.39
C ASN A 49 8.98 27.06 -4.95
N GLY A 50 9.54 25.99 -4.39
CA GLY A 50 10.13 25.99 -3.06
C GLY A 50 10.21 24.61 -2.45
N ASP A 51 10.86 24.53 -1.31
CA ASP A 51 10.96 23.33 -0.50
C ASP A 51 9.72 23.22 0.41
N ALA A 52 8.94 22.16 0.24
CA ALA A 52 7.71 21.95 1.01
C ALA A 52 7.97 21.57 2.49
N THR A 53 9.21 21.33 2.88
CA THR A 53 9.58 21.19 4.30
C THR A 53 9.73 22.56 4.99
N GLU A 54 9.76 23.65 4.22
CA GLU A 54 9.84 25.00 4.75
C GLU A 54 8.44 25.59 4.97
N LEU A 55 8.20 26.02 6.18
CA LEU A 55 6.91 26.50 6.62
C LEU A 55 6.33 27.65 5.75
N PHE A 56 7.18 28.63 5.43
CA PHE A 56 6.78 29.78 4.62
C PHE A 56 6.41 29.39 3.19
N VAL A 57 6.99 28.30 2.66
CA VAL A 57 6.65 27.76 1.34
C VAL A 57 5.26 27.16 1.37
N LEU A 58 4.94 26.34 2.37
CA LEU A 58 3.60 25.78 2.56
C LEU A 58 2.55 26.88 2.78
N GLU A 59 2.87 27.92 3.55
CA GLU A 59 1.97 29.07 3.77
C GLU A 59 1.69 29.81 2.46
N ARG A 60 2.72 30.06 1.65
CA ARG A 60 2.57 30.67 0.32
C ARG A 60 1.81 29.75 -0.64
N ALA A 61 1.93 28.45 -0.52
CA ALA A 61 1.17 27.47 -1.28
C ALA A 61 -0.30 27.33 -0.81
N GLY A 62 -0.68 28.04 0.25
CA GLY A 62 -2.07 28.13 0.70
C GLY A 62 -2.47 27.19 1.82
N ILE A 63 -1.54 26.52 2.51
CA ILE A 63 -1.87 25.59 3.61
C ILE A 63 -2.57 26.27 4.80
N ALA A 64 -2.41 27.60 4.96
CA ALA A 64 -3.08 28.38 6.00
C ALA A 64 -4.62 28.43 5.80
N ARG A 65 -5.13 28.21 4.59
CA ARG A 65 -6.50 27.83 4.30
C ARG A 65 -6.53 26.30 4.23
N PRO A 66 -6.78 25.58 5.33
CA PRO A 66 -6.48 24.16 5.39
C PRO A 66 -7.05 23.41 4.19
N PRO A 67 -6.21 22.72 3.42
CA PRO A 67 -6.68 21.88 2.33
C PRO A 67 -7.48 20.70 2.88
N ASP A 68 -8.40 20.18 2.07
CA ASP A 68 -9.12 18.94 2.40
C ASP A 68 -8.18 17.72 2.48
N ILE A 69 -7.04 17.81 1.76
CA ILE A 69 -6.02 16.75 1.73
C ILE A 69 -4.64 17.31 1.40
N VAL A 70 -3.60 16.80 2.06
CA VAL A 70 -2.19 17.00 1.71
C VAL A 70 -1.60 15.69 1.22
N LEU A 71 -0.91 15.76 0.08
CA LEU A 71 -0.25 14.63 -0.57
C LEU A 71 1.26 14.90 -0.56
N ALA A 72 2.02 14.20 0.30
CA ALA A 72 3.47 14.28 0.35
C ALA A 72 4.07 13.21 -0.59
N LEU A 73 4.46 13.64 -1.79
CA LEU A 73 4.88 12.78 -2.90
C LEU A 73 6.30 13.11 -3.38
N THR A 74 7.15 13.62 -2.48
CA THR A 74 8.55 13.91 -2.80
C THR A 74 9.36 12.62 -3.03
N GLY A 75 10.60 12.77 -3.43
CA GLY A 75 11.54 11.65 -3.58
C GLY A 75 12.24 11.24 -2.28
N ASP A 76 11.94 11.91 -1.16
CA ASP A 76 12.60 11.74 0.11
C ASP A 76 11.57 11.42 1.21
N ASP A 77 11.84 10.39 2.02
CA ASP A 77 10.88 9.91 3.02
C ASP A 77 10.84 10.82 4.24
N GLU A 78 11.97 11.39 4.63
CA GLU A 78 12.08 12.34 5.73
C GLU A 78 11.30 13.61 5.41
N ASP A 79 11.43 14.13 4.18
CA ASP A 79 10.63 15.27 3.71
C ASP A 79 9.13 14.95 3.77
N ASN A 80 8.72 13.78 3.30
CA ASN A 80 7.32 13.37 3.31
C ASN A 80 6.76 13.27 4.72
N ILE A 81 7.55 12.81 5.70
CA ILE A 81 7.19 12.79 7.11
C ILE A 81 7.01 14.21 7.64
N ILE A 82 8.00 15.10 7.42
CA ILE A 82 7.97 16.49 7.89
C ILE A 82 6.73 17.21 7.33
N ILE A 83 6.47 17.10 6.04
CA ILE A 83 5.33 17.74 5.38
C ILE A 83 4.00 17.26 5.99
N CYS A 84 3.82 15.95 6.17
CA CYS A 84 2.61 15.39 6.77
C CYS A 84 2.42 15.85 8.23
N GLN A 85 3.50 15.86 9.03
CA GLN A 85 3.44 16.31 10.41
C GLN A 85 3.09 17.80 10.49
N MET A 86 3.73 18.66 9.69
CA MET A 86 3.38 20.08 9.66
C MET A 86 1.92 20.31 9.25
N ALA A 87 1.45 19.61 8.23
CA ALA A 87 0.07 19.71 7.77
C ALA A 87 -0.92 19.36 8.89
N ARG A 88 -0.70 18.27 9.61
CA ARG A 88 -1.59 17.80 10.68
C ARG A 88 -1.47 18.63 11.97
N GLU A 89 -0.26 18.74 12.49
CA GLU A 89 -0.05 19.28 13.85
C GLU A 89 -0.16 20.80 13.90
N LYS A 90 0.27 21.49 12.84
CA LYS A 90 0.22 22.95 12.81
C LYS A 90 -1.04 23.51 12.15
N TYR A 91 -1.49 22.88 11.05
CA TYR A 91 -2.59 23.42 10.24
C TYR A 91 -3.90 22.63 10.37
N GLY A 92 -3.92 21.54 11.14
CA GLY A 92 -5.12 20.77 11.42
C GLY A 92 -5.70 20.06 10.18
N VAL A 93 -4.85 19.75 9.18
CA VAL A 93 -5.29 19.00 8.00
C VAL A 93 -5.62 17.57 8.41
N GLU A 94 -6.87 17.18 8.25
CA GLU A 94 -7.34 15.85 8.70
C GLU A 94 -6.81 14.70 7.85
N LYS A 95 -6.66 14.95 6.54
CA LYS A 95 -6.26 13.90 5.58
C LYS A 95 -4.88 14.18 5.02
N VAL A 96 -3.94 13.30 5.32
CA VAL A 96 -2.61 13.30 4.71
C VAL A 96 -2.36 11.95 4.04
N ILE A 97 -1.73 11.96 2.87
CA ILE A 97 -1.23 10.76 2.21
C ILE A 97 0.25 10.95 1.95
N ALA A 98 1.05 9.97 2.32
CA ALA A 98 2.48 10.01 2.10
C ALA A 98 2.93 8.89 1.15
N ARG A 99 3.86 9.24 0.25
CA ARG A 99 4.64 8.25 -0.47
C ARG A 99 5.77 7.75 0.41
N VAL A 100 5.95 6.43 0.44
CA VAL A 100 7.10 5.75 1.03
C VAL A 100 8.00 5.29 -0.11
N ASN A 101 9.20 5.88 -0.22
CA ASN A 101 10.16 5.55 -1.25
C ASN A 101 10.96 4.29 -0.90
N ASP A 102 11.41 4.18 0.35
CA ASP A 102 12.06 2.98 0.89
C ASP A 102 11.09 2.22 1.83
N PRO A 103 10.70 0.99 1.48
CA PRO A 103 9.79 0.19 2.31
C PRO A 103 10.26 -0.01 3.76
N ARG A 104 11.57 0.06 4.02
CA ARG A 104 12.15 -0.05 5.36
C ARG A 104 11.73 1.09 6.28
N ASN A 105 11.36 2.23 5.70
CA ASN A 105 10.90 3.41 6.44
C ASN A 105 9.42 3.36 6.81
N GLN A 106 8.66 2.36 6.32
CA GLN A 106 7.22 2.25 6.60
C GLN A 106 6.90 2.34 8.10
N ALA A 107 7.71 1.67 8.93
CA ALA A 107 7.51 1.68 10.38
C ALA A 107 7.62 3.09 11.00
N HIS A 108 8.40 4.00 10.43
CA HIS A 108 8.50 5.40 10.91
C HIS A 108 7.20 6.16 10.63
N PHE A 109 6.60 5.99 9.46
CA PHE A 109 5.31 6.59 9.14
C PHE A 109 4.20 6.08 10.06
N ASP A 110 4.18 4.78 10.32
CA ASP A 110 3.20 4.13 11.19
C ASP A 110 3.32 4.65 12.65
N LEU A 111 4.55 4.75 13.19
CA LEU A 111 4.81 5.29 14.53
C LEU A 111 4.35 6.73 14.68
N LEU A 112 4.49 7.53 13.63
CA LEU A 112 4.06 8.93 13.59
C LEU A 112 2.58 9.08 13.22
N GLY A 113 1.86 7.97 13.05
CA GLY A 113 0.44 7.97 12.71
C GLY A 113 0.14 8.54 11.33
N ILE A 114 1.11 8.56 10.41
CA ILE A 114 0.92 9.04 9.04
C ILE A 114 0.31 7.90 8.22
N ALA A 115 -0.97 7.99 7.96
CA ALA A 115 -1.72 7.02 7.18
C ALA A 115 -2.85 7.73 6.39
N PRO A 116 -3.20 7.25 5.18
CA PRO A 116 -2.58 6.14 4.46
C PRO A 116 -1.23 6.49 3.85
N THR A 117 -0.38 5.46 3.67
CA THR A 117 0.87 5.55 2.93
C THR A 117 0.81 4.73 1.64
N VAL A 118 1.61 5.11 0.65
CA VAL A 118 1.71 4.40 -0.65
C VAL A 118 3.17 4.16 -0.98
N SER A 119 3.56 2.88 -1.13
CA SER A 119 4.88 2.49 -1.60
C SER A 119 4.77 1.76 -2.94
N ALA A 120 5.25 2.41 -4.01
CA ALA A 120 5.33 1.77 -5.32
C ALA A 120 6.30 0.56 -5.30
N THR A 121 7.39 0.66 -4.55
CA THR A 121 8.37 -0.42 -4.39
C THR A 121 7.72 -1.65 -3.75
N SER A 122 6.98 -1.48 -2.65
CA SER A 122 6.27 -2.59 -2.01
C SER A 122 5.23 -3.21 -2.95
N SER A 123 4.48 -2.38 -3.68
CA SER A 123 3.48 -2.88 -4.64
C SER A 123 4.12 -3.72 -5.76
N ILE A 124 5.28 -3.25 -6.29
CA ILE A 124 6.02 -4.02 -7.30
C ILE A 124 6.58 -5.32 -6.71
N MET A 125 7.15 -5.25 -5.49
CA MET A 125 7.68 -6.44 -4.82
C MET A 125 6.60 -7.50 -4.60
N SER A 126 5.41 -7.10 -4.13
CA SER A 126 4.28 -8.02 -3.97
C SER A 126 3.88 -8.67 -5.30
N LEU A 127 3.84 -7.89 -6.41
CA LEU A 127 3.55 -8.45 -7.73
C LEU A 127 4.63 -9.43 -8.19
N VAL A 128 5.91 -9.10 -7.98
CA VAL A 128 7.04 -9.98 -8.32
C VAL A 128 7.00 -11.25 -7.48
N GLU A 129 6.74 -11.13 -6.18
CA GLU A 129 6.58 -12.27 -5.28
C GLU A 129 5.43 -13.18 -5.72
N HIS A 130 4.33 -12.60 -6.21
CA HIS A 130 3.21 -13.37 -6.74
C HIS A 130 3.55 -14.15 -8.03
N GLU A 131 4.40 -13.59 -8.90
CA GLU A 131 4.83 -14.24 -10.15
C GLU A 131 5.97 -15.26 -9.96
N ILE A 132 6.74 -15.15 -8.87
CA ILE A 132 7.75 -16.16 -8.54
C ILE A 132 7.02 -17.35 -7.92
N PRO A 133 7.23 -18.59 -8.42
CA PRO A 133 6.61 -19.76 -7.79
C PRO A 133 7.09 -19.89 -6.35
N HIS A 134 6.32 -19.39 -5.43
CA HIS A 134 6.50 -19.57 -3.99
C HIS A 134 5.46 -20.55 -3.49
N GLU A 135 5.89 -21.41 -2.60
CA GLU A 135 4.99 -22.35 -1.94
C GLU A 135 3.91 -21.65 -1.09
N LEU A 136 4.14 -20.40 -0.69
CA LEU A 136 3.19 -19.54 0.06
C LEU A 136 3.43 -18.07 -0.28
N VAL A 137 2.40 -17.38 -0.72
CA VAL A 137 2.41 -15.97 -1.15
C VAL A 137 1.51 -15.15 -0.22
N HIS A 138 2.02 -14.01 0.28
CA HIS A 138 1.22 -13.05 1.04
C HIS A 138 0.45 -12.13 0.06
N LEU A 139 -0.88 -12.17 0.12
CA LEU A 139 -1.74 -11.36 -0.75
C LEU A 139 -2.17 -10.04 -0.09
N LEU A 140 -2.51 -10.07 1.20
CA LEU A 140 -3.07 -8.90 1.89
C LEU A 140 -2.83 -8.96 3.39
N GLU A 141 -2.38 -7.84 3.97
CA GLU A 141 -2.30 -7.61 5.40
C GLU A 141 -3.49 -6.76 5.87
N LEU A 142 -4.34 -7.30 6.73
CA LEU A 142 -5.46 -6.62 7.35
C LEU A 142 -5.04 -6.11 8.73
N ARG A 143 -4.33 -4.99 8.77
CA ARG A 143 -3.68 -4.46 9.99
C ARG A 143 -4.63 -4.20 11.14
N LYS A 144 -5.84 -3.66 10.87
CA LYS A 144 -6.83 -3.36 11.91
C LYS A 144 -7.36 -4.62 12.59
N GLU A 145 -7.53 -5.67 11.82
CA GLU A 145 -8.06 -6.96 12.25
C GLU A 145 -6.96 -7.89 12.78
N ASN A 146 -5.69 -7.52 12.59
CA ASN A 146 -4.51 -8.34 12.88
C ASN A 146 -4.61 -9.72 12.22
N LEU A 147 -4.90 -9.70 10.91
CA LEU A 147 -5.06 -10.88 10.06
C LEU A 147 -4.27 -10.70 8.75
N GLU A 148 -3.87 -11.81 8.17
CA GLU A 148 -3.22 -11.88 6.86
C GLU A 148 -3.97 -12.84 5.95
N ILE A 149 -3.95 -12.55 4.65
CA ILE A 149 -4.46 -13.43 3.62
C ILE A 149 -3.26 -13.93 2.81
N VAL A 150 -3.15 -15.24 2.71
CA VAL A 150 -2.07 -15.90 1.99
C VAL A 150 -2.64 -16.87 0.97
N GLU A 151 -1.91 -17.08 -0.10
CA GLU A 151 -2.17 -18.12 -1.11
C GLU A 151 -1.10 -19.20 -1.03
N VAL A 152 -1.52 -20.45 -1.16
CA VAL A 152 -0.67 -21.63 -1.07
C VAL A 152 -0.98 -22.56 -2.23
N GLN A 153 0.03 -22.93 -3.01
CA GLN A 153 -0.12 -23.92 -4.06
C GLN A 153 0.15 -25.33 -3.53
N ILE A 154 -0.77 -26.25 -3.77
CA ILE A 154 -0.64 -27.64 -3.33
C ILE A 154 0.14 -28.43 -4.37
N ASP A 155 1.31 -28.90 -4.00
CA ASP A 155 2.14 -29.76 -4.83
C ASP A 155 1.77 -31.25 -4.68
N ARG A 156 2.29 -32.07 -5.59
CA ARG A 156 2.08 -33.54 -5.54
C ARG A 156 2.61 -34.18 -4.27
N ASP A 157 3.68 -33.60 -3.72
CA ASP A 157 4.34 -34.08 -2.51
C ASP A 157 3.84 -33.39 -1.24
N SER A 158 2.85 -32.51 -1.34
CA SER A 158 2.26 -31.81 -0.20
C SER A 158 1.56 -32.79 0.75
N PRO A 159 1.75 -32.68 2.06
CA PRO A 159 1.11 -33.57 3.05
C PRO A 159 -0.41 -33.40 3.09
N SER A 160 -0.93 -32.32 2.56
CA SER A 160 -2.37 -32.01 2.42
C SER A 160 -3.00 -32.58 1.15
N ALA A 161 -2.20 -32.97 0.15
CA ALA A 161 -2.72 -33.52 -1.10
C ALA A 161 -3.54 -34.79 -0.86
N GLY A 162 -4.77 -34.84 -1.42
CA GLY A 162 -5.72 -35.94 -1.26
C GLY A 162 -6.45 -35.95 0.09
N LYS A 163 -6.25 -34.95 0.96
CA LYS A 163 -6.97 -34.83 2.23
C LYS A 163 -8.13 -33.84 2.14
N ARG A 164 -9.16 -34.06 2.94
CA ARG A 164 -10.22 -33.08 3.14
C ARG A 164 -9.80 -32.02 4.14
N VAL A 165 -10.34 -30.79 4.01
CA VAL A 165 -10.05 -29.68 4.90
C VAL A 165 -10.28 -30.04 6.37
N GLU A 166 -11.34 -30.78 6.69
CA GLU A 166 -11.66 -31.23 8.06
C GLU A 166 -10.63 -32.19 8.67
N GLN A 167 -9.79 -32.81 7.83
CA GLN A 167 -8.74 -33.74 8.25
C GLN A 167 -7.41 -33.02 8.51
N LEU A 168 -7.32 -31.73 8.17
CA LEU A 168 -6.13 -30.91 8.35
C LEU A 168 -6.10 -30.34 9.77
N GLN A 169 -4.96 -30.43 10.41
CA GLN A 169 -4.73 -29.77 11.70
C GLN A 169 -4.23 -28.35 11.47
N LEU A 170 -5.15 -27.47 11.02
CA LEU A 170 -4.82 -26.07 10.80
C LEU A 170 -4.42 -25.38 12.12
N PRO A 171 -3.46 -24.45 12.07
CA PRO A 171 -3.07 -23.66 13.24
C PRO A 171 -4.26 -22.89 13.84
N ASP A 172 -4.22 -22.66 15.15
CA ASP A 172 -5.20 -21.78 15.78
C ASP A 172 -5.12 -20.37 15.18
N GLY A 173 -6.28 -19.87 14.75
CA GLY A 173 -6.39 -18.58 14.09
C GLY A 173 -6.12 -18.63 12.58
N ALA A 174 -6.03 -19.82 11.96
CA ALA A 174 -6.00 -19.99 10.53
C ALA A 174 -7.27 -20.70 10.01
N ARG A 175 -7.72 -20.30 8.80
CA ARG A 175 -8.83 -20.93 8.07
C ARG A 175 -8.54 -20.89 6.58
N LEU A 176 -8.95 -21.93 5.86
CA LEU A 176 -8.99 -21.91 4.41
C LEU A 176 -10.26 -21.19 3.96
N ILE A 177 -10.12 -20.30 2.99
CA ILE A 177 -11.20 -19.46 2.45
C ILE A 177 -11.77 -20.10 1.20
N SER A 178 -10.89 -20.39 0.23
CA SER A 178 -11.26 -20.96 -1.07
C SER A 178 -10.16 -21.87 -1.62
N VAL A 179 -10.56 -22.70 -2.55
CA VAL A 179 -9.69 -23.55 -3.35
C VAL A 179 -9.98 -23.24 -4.82
N SER A 180 -8.95 -22.84 -5.57
CA SER A 180 -9.03 -22.62 -7.01
C SER A 180 -8.40 -23.80 -7.74
N ARG A 181 -9.08 -24.30 -8.78
CA ARG A 181 -8.64 -25.40 -9.61
C ARG A 181 -8.96 -25.10 -11.06
N ASP A 182 -7.95 -25.11 -11.92
CA ASP A 182 -8.11 -24.82 -13.36
C ASP A 182 -8.84 -23.50 -13.65
N GLY A 183 -8.68 -22.50 -12.75
CA GLY A 183 -9.32 -21.19 -12.85
C GLY A 183 -10.74 -21.10 -12.25
N ASP A 184 -11.29 -22.21 -11.76
CA ASP A 184 -12.57 -22.22 -11.04
C ASP A 184 -12.31 -22.24 -9.51
N ALA A 185 -12.86 -21.25 -8.80
CA ALA A 185 -12.71 -21.12 -7.37
C ALA A 185 -13.98 -21.56 -6.63
N GLU A 186 -13.84 -22.40 -5.60
CA GLU A 186 -14.92 -22.78 -4.69
C GLU A 186 -14.58 -22.36 -3.24
N ILE A 187 -15.61 -22.07 -2.44
CA ILE A 187 -15.43 -21.80 -1.01
C ILE A 187 -14.99 -23.08 -0.32
N ALA A 188 -13.90 -23.00 0.45
CA ALA A 188 -13.39 -24.14 1.21
C ALA A 188 -14.33 -24.50 2.37
N VAL A 189 -14.81 -25.73 2.37
CA VAL A 189 -15.62 -26.31 3.46
C VAL A 189 -14.94 -27.58 3.99
N GLY A 190 -15.36 -28.10 5.12
CA GLY A 190 -14.74 -29.29 5.74
C GLY A 190 -14.61 -30.49 4.79
N SER A 191 -15.58 -30.68 3.88
CA SER A 191 -15.60 -31.77 2.90
C SER A 191 -14.78 -31.50 1.64
N THR A 192 -14.26 -30.28 1.42
CA THR A 192 -13.44 -29.94 0.25
C THR A 192 -12.15 -30.74 0.28
N GLU A 193 -11.86 -31.47 -0.80
CA GLU A 193 -10.65 -32.27 -0.97
C GLU A 193 -9.59 -31.46 -1.71
N LEU A 194 -8.40 -31.33 -1.11
CA LEU A 194 -7.26 -30.66 -1.72
C LEU A 194 -6.55 -31.60 -2.69
N ARG A 195 -6.22 -31.12 -3.88
CA ARG A 195 -5.53 -31.88 -4.93
C ARG A 195 -4.25 -31.19 -5.37
N PRO A 196 -3.28 -31.95 -5.90
CA PRO A 196 -2.11 -31.34 -6.51
C PRO A 196 -2.50 -30.37 -7.64
N GLY A 197 -1.91 -29.17 -7.62
CA GLY A 197 -2.22 -28.09 -8.55
C GLY A 197 -3.27 -27.10 -8.03
N ASP A 198 -3.94 -27.38 -6.90
CA ASP A 198 -4.88 -26.44 -6.31
C ASP A 198 -4.15 -25.23 -5.72
N GLU A 199 -4.73 -24.05 -5.93
CA GLU A 199 -4.36 -22.80 -5.27
C GLU A 199 -5.34 -22.58 -4.10
N VAL A 200 -4.82 -22.52 -2.89
CA VAL A 200 -5.60 -22.43 -1.66
C VAL A 200 -5.44 -21.06 -1.03
N LEU A 201 -6.53 -20.31 -0.92
CA LEU A 201 -6.55 -19.05 -0.21
C LEU A 201 -6.84 -19.32 1.28
N ALA A 202 -5.98 -18.78 2.14
CA ALA A 202 -6.13 -18.91 3.58
C ALA A 202 -6.05 -17.54 4.28
N ILE A 203 -6.76 -17.43 5.41
CA ILE A 203 -6.67 -16.31 6.33
C ILE A 203 -6.07 -16.80 7.65
N LEU A 204 -5.13 -16.03 8.21
CA LEU A 204 -4.43 -16.42 9.44
C LEU A 204 -4.02 -15.18 10.26
N ARG A 205 -3.66 -15.41 11.50
CA ARG A 205 -3.00 -14.40 12.33
C ARG A 205 -1.53 -14.29 11.95
N PRO A 206 -0.93 -13.07 11.98
CA PRO A 206 0.49 -12.87 11.74
C PRO A 206 1.37 -13.80 12.60
N GLY A 207 2.42 -14.37 11.98
CA GLY A 207 3.34 -15.31 12.63
C GLY A 207 2.87 -16.76 12.65
N LYS A 208 1.79 -17.10 11.94
CA LYS A 208 1.29 -18.48 11.79
C LYS A 208 1.60 -19.12 10.43
N GLU A 209 2.32 -18.42 9.59
CA GLU A 209 2.65 -18.84 8.21
C GLU A 209 3.46 -20.13 8.20
N ASP A 210 4.47 -20.25 9.06
CA ASP A 210 5.31 -21.45 9.16
C ASP A 210 4.54 -22.66 9.65
N GLU A 211 3.58 -22.47 10.57
CA GLU A 211 2.71 -23.53 11.04
C GLU A 211 1.76 -23.98 9.93
N LEU A 212 1.16 -23.03 9.19
CA LEU A 212 0.29 -23.31 8.05
C LEU A 212 1.07 -24.03 6.93
N ARG A 213 2.28 -23.55 6.62
CA ARG A 213 3.17 -24.17 5.63
C ARG A 213 3.45 -25.62 5.96
N LYS A 214 3.75 -25.96 7.21
CA LYS A 214 3.99 -27.34 7.65
C LYS A 214 2.78 -28.26 7.47
N VAL A 215 1.56 -27.70 7.59
CA VAL A 215 0.32 -28.48 7.43
C VAL A 215 -0.03 -28.67 5.96
N LEU A 216 0.13 -27.65 5.13
CA LEU A 216 -0.29 -27.67 3.73
C LEU A 216 0.82 -28.13 2.78
N LEU A 217 2.07 -27.75 3.06
CA LEU A 217 3.23 -27.95 2.21
C LEU A 217 4.25 -28.87 2.89
N ARG A 218 5.23 -29.30 2.13
CA ARG A 218 6.34 -30.11 2.67
C ARG A 218 7.35 -29.22 3.39
N ARG A 219 8.09 -29.81 4.33
CA ARG A 219 9.22 -29.20 5.07
C ARG A 219 10.29 -28.61 4.18
#